data_335c0e3a429d97ec9116ec62a9b0690a
#
_entry.id   335c0e3a429d97ec9116ec62a9b0690a
#
_cell.length_a   1.000
_cell.length_b   1.000
_cell.length_c   1.000
_cell.angle_alpha   90.00
_cell.angle_beta   90.00
_cell.angle_gamma   90.00
#
_symmetry.space_group_name_H-M   'P 1'
#
loop_
_entity.id
_entity.type
_entity.pdbx_description
1 polymer ?
#
loop_
_entity_poly.entity_id
_entity_poly.type
_entity_poly.pdbx_seq_one_letter_code
_entity_poly.pdbx_strand_id
1 'polypeptide(L)'
;GYSINTLTLFGMVLAISIVVDDAIVVLENVERIMHEEHLQAREAAIKAMKEVTSPIIAIVLTLCAVFVPIAFLGGLTGELYRQFAVTISIAVVISGIVALTLTPSLCVLILKRQHGTPGRFFTWFNDWFARMTGRYVDGVTWMLRRGLIAVLLFAGMVALTFGLWRSTPGSLV
;
A
#
# COMPACT_ATOMS: atom_id res chain seq x y z
N GLY A 1 0.56 27.81 16.11
CA GLY A 1 0.82 27.40 14.74
C GLY A 1 1.59 26.09 14.70
N TYR A 2 1.38 25.26 13.69
CA TYR A 2 2.13 24.01 13.53
C TYR A 2 3.60 24.34 13.24
N SER A 3 4.50 23.69 13.96
CA SER A 3 5.96 23.81 13.73
C SER A 3 6.49 22.55 13.06
N ILE A 4 7.48 22.72 12.19
CA ILE A 4 8.21 21.59 11.61
C ILE A 4 9.07 21.01 12.72
N ASN A 5 8.72 19.83 13.19
CA ASN A 5 9.46 19.07 14.18
C ASN A 5 9.69 17.63 13.68
N THR A 6 10.46 16.85 14.43
CA THR A 6 10.81 15.46 14.05
C THR A 6 9.56 14.60 13.85
N LEU A 7 8.48 14.81 14.62
CA LEU A 7 7.22 14.06 14.50
C LEU A 7 6.45 14.43 13.22
N THR A 8 6.43 15.73 12.87
CA THR A 8 5.78 16.15 11.60
C THR A 8 6.56 15.66 10.39
N LEU A 9 7.91 15.66 10.43
CA LEU A 9 8.75 15.09 9.38
C LEU A 9 8.49 13.58 9.23
N PHE A 10 8.42 12.86 10.34
CA PHE A 10 8.10 11.43 10.33
C PHE A 10 6.68 11.16 9.78
N GLY A 11 5.70 11.99 10.17
CA GLY A 11 4.36 11.96 9.60
C GLY A 11 4.33 12.21 8.09
N MET A 12 5.16 13.14 7.60
CA MET A 12 5.27 13.41 6.16
C MET A 12 5.89 12.24 5.39
N VAL A 13 6.93 11.59 5.93
CA VAL A 13 7.53 10.40 5.30
C VAL A 13 6.53 9.26 5.22
N LEU A 14 5.77 9.00 6.29
CA LEU A 14 4.69 8.01 6.27
C LEU A 14 3.59 8.38 5.28
N ALA A 15 3.21 9.65 5.25
CA ALA A 15 2.20 10.14 4.31
C ALA A 15 2.63 9.94 2.85
N ILE A 16 3.88 10.22 2.51
CA ILE A 16 4.43 9.98 1.16
C ILE A 16 4.30 8.50 0.78
N SER A 17 4.62 7.58 1.70
CA SER A 17 4.49 6.15 1.45
C SER A 17 3.05 5.77 1.11
N ILE A 18 2.09 6.23 1.91
CA ILE A 18 0.65 5.94 1.70
C ILE A 18 0.15 6.54 0.39
N VAL A 19 0.55 7.79 0.08
CA VAL A 19 0.16 8.49 -1.16
C VAL A 19 0.64 7.75 -2.40
N VAL A 20 1.87 7.25 -2.36
CA VAL A 20 2.47 6.50 -3.48
C VAL A 20 1.75 5.17 -3.68
N ASP A 21 1.40 4.46 -2.61
CA ASP A 21 0.71 3.17 -2.69
C ASP A 21 -0.66 3.28 -3.37
N ASP A 22 -1.47 4.29 -3.04
CA ASP A 22 -2.77 4.52 -3.69
C ASP A 22 -2.63 4.74 -5.21
N ALA A 23 -1.63 5.51 -5.62
CA ALA A 23 -1.36 5.76 -7.04
C ALA A 23 -0.86 4.51 -7.78
N ILE A 24 -0.02 3.69 -7.12
CA ILE A 24 0.50 2.43 -7.67
C ILE A 24 -0.66 1.46 -7.93
N VAL A 25 -1.58 1.31 -6.98
CA VAL A 25 -2.74 0.41 -7.13
C VAL A 25 -3.59 0.78 -8.36
N VAL A 26 -3.83 2.07 -8.60
CA VAL A 26 -4.56 2.53 -9.78
C VAL A 26 -3.78 2.23 -11.06
N LEU A 27 -2.49 2.59 -11.09
CA LEU A 27 -1.62 2.38 -12.26
C LEU A 27 -1.55 0.90 -12.63
N GLU A 28 -1.27 0.03 -11.66
CA GLU A 28 -1.14 -1.41 -11.84
C GLU A 28 -2.45 -2.02 -12.37
N ASN A 29 -3.60 -1.60 -11.82
CA ASN A 29 -4.88 -2.11 -12.28
C ASN A 29 -5.22 -1.66 -13.70
N VAL A 30 -4.88 -0.42 -14.09
CA VAL A 30 -5.04 0.06 -15.47
C VAL A 30 -4.14 -0.75 -16.41
N GLU A 31 -2.88 -0.96 -16.05
CA GLU A 31 -1.92 -1.72 -16.86
C GLU A 31 -2.34 -3.19 -17.00
N ARG A 32 -2.78 -3.81 -15.92
CA ARG A 32 -3.33 -5.18 -15.93
C ARG A 32 -4.48 -5.32 -16.92
N ILE A 33 -5.48 -4.44 -16.83
CA ILE A 33 -6.64 -4.48 -17.73
C ILE A 33 -6.24 -4.23 -19.19
N MET A 34 -5.32 -3.31 -19.44
CA MET A 34 -4.76 -3.08 -20.79
C MET A 34 -4.13 -4.34 -21.37
N HIS A 35 -3.41 -5.09 -20.54
CA HIS A 35 -2.71 -6.31 -20.96
C HIS A 35 -3.65 -7.51 -21.13
N GLU A 36 -4.51 -7.77 -20.14
CA GLU A 36 -5.39 -8.95 -20.12
C GLU A 36 -6.51 -8.84 -21.15
N GLU A 37 -7.11 -7.66 -21.28
CA GLU A 37 -8.28 -7.46 -22.14
C GLU A 37 -7.95 -6.77 -23.46
N HIS A 38 -6.69 -6.47 -23.70
CA HIS A 38 -6.21 -5.79 -24.91
C HIS A 38 -6.91 -4.44 -25.20
N LEU A 39 -7.38 -3.75 -24.16
CA LEU A 39 -8.04 -2.45 -24.26
C LEU A 39 -7.07 -1.31 -24.46
N GLN A 40 -7.59 -0.19 -24.97
CA GLN A 40 -6.84 1.07 -25.00
C GLN A 40 -6.76 1.68 -23.60
N ALA A 41 -5.75 2.52 -23.34
CA ALA A 41 -5.49 3.13 -22.03
C ALA A 41 -6.74 3.83 -21.44
N ARG A 42 -7.54 4.50 -22.27
CA ARG A 42 -8.76 5.19 -21.83
C ARG A 42 -9.84 4.22 -21.34
N GLU A 43 -10.08 3.17 -22.08
CA GLU A 43 -11.10 2.17 -21.74
C GLU A 43 -10.68 1.36 -20.52
N ALA A 44 -9.40 0.99 -20.47
CA ALA A 44 -8.82 0.30 -19.33
C ALA A 44 -8.87 1.17 -18.06
N ALA A 45 -8.57 2.47 -18.15
CA ALA A 45 -8.67 3.38 -17.01
C ALA A 45 -10.10 3.51 -16.49
N ILE A 46 -11.10 3.63 -17.37
CA ILE A 46 -12.52 3.68 -16.97
C ILE A 46 -12.93 2.40 -16.25
N LYS A 47 -12.46 1.24 -16.73
CA LYS A 47 -12.77 -0.05 -16.13
C LYS A 47 -12.05 -0.23 -14.80
N ALA A 48 -10.76 0.08 -14.74
CA ALA A 48 -9.96 0.04 -13.53
C ALA A 48 -10.58 0.89 -12.41
N MET A 49 -11.04 2.10 -12.74
CA MET A 49 -11.67 2.97 -11.76
C MET A 49 -12.95 2.39 -11.16
N LYS A 50 -13.73 1.60 -11.91
CA LYS A 50 -14.89 0.89 -11.36
C LYS A 50 -14.51 -0.15 -10.32
N GLU A 51 -13.33 -0.77 -10.46
CA GLU A 51 -12.83 -1.79 -9.55
C GLU A 51 -12.17 -1.19 -8.30
N VAL A 52 -11.35 -0.12 -8.46
CA VAL A 52 -10.51 0.39 -7.39
C VAL A 52 -11.11 1.56 -6.60
N THR A 53 -12.13 2.24 -7.11
CA THR A 53 -12.72 3.41 -6.42
C THR A 53 -13.24 3.06 -5.03
N SER A 54 -14.00 1.98 -4.91
CA SER A 54 -14.56 1.55 -3.61
C SER A 54 -13.48 1.16 -2.59
N PRO A 55 -12.48 0.33 -2.93
CA PRO A 55 -11.34 0.06 -2.06
C PRO A 55 -10.58 1.31 -1.62
N ILE A 56 -10.26 2.24 -2.53
CA ILE A 56 -9.52 3.47 -2.19
C ILE A 56 -10.32 4.33 -1.21
N ILE A 57 -11.61 4.54 -1.45
CA ILE A 57 -12.48 5.28 -0.52
C ILE A 57 -12.50 4.59 0.85
N ALA A 58 -12.59 3.26 0.89
CA ALA A 58 -12.59 2.51 2.15
C ALA A 58 -11.27 2.67 2.91
N ILE A 59 -10.12 2.66 2.22
CA ILE A 59 -8.79 2.89 2.83
C ILE A 59 -8.74 4.29 3.44
N VAL A 60 -9.10 5.32 2.67
CA VAL A 60 -9.11 6.72 3.15
C VAL A 60 -10.00 6.89 4.37
N LEU A 61 -11.21 6.35 4.35
CA LEU A 61 -12.15 6.43 5.48
C LEU A 61 -11.62 5.69 6.71
N THR A 62 -11.03 4.50 6.53
CA THR A 62 -10.47 3.71 7.62
C THR A 62 -9.29 4.44 8.28
N LEU A 63 -8.37 4.98 7.49
CA LEU A 63 -7.23 5.75 8.00
C LEU A 63 -7.70 7.02 8.72
N CYS A 64 -8.66 7.75 8.16
CA CYS A 64 -9.25 8.91 8.83
C CYS A 64 -9.94 8.51 10.14
N ALA A 65 -10.67 7.40 10.17
CA ALA A 65 -11.32 6.90 11.40
C ALA A 65 -10.32 6.56 12.50
N VAL A 66 -9.09 6.18 12.15
CA VAL A 66 -8.00 5.91 13.12
C VAL A 66 -7.32 7.21 13.55
N PHE A 67 -6.92 8.06 12.61
CA PHE A 67 -6.08 9.22 12.91
C PHE A 67 -6.87 10.43 13.44
N VAL A 68 -8.10 10.66 12.97
CA VAL A 68 -8.91 11.80 13.41
C VAL A 68 -9.18 11.77 14.93
N PRO A 69 -9.56 10.66 15.57
CA PRO A 69 -9.72 10.61 17.03
C PRO A 69 -8.44 10.94 17.80
N ILE A 70 -7.27 10.57 17.28
CA ILE A 70 -5.97 10.87 17.91
C ILE A 70 -5.72 12.38 17.94
N ALA A 71 -6.22 13.13 16.96
CA ALA A 71 -6.10 14.58 16.94
C ALA A 71 -6.89 15.29 18.06
N PHE A 72 -7.82 14.60 18.71
CA PHE A 72 -8.61 15.12 19.85
C PHE A 72 -8.11 14.67 21.21
N LEU A 73 -7.01 13.89 21.27
CA LEU A 73 -6.39 13.52 22.55
C LEU A 73 -5.88 14.78 23.28
N GLY A 74 -6.20 14.86 24.58
CA GLY A 74 -5.73 15.95 25.46
C GLY A 74 -4.40 15.64 26.14
N GLY A 75 -3.84 16.67 26.81
CA GLY A 75 -2.60 16.57 27.55
C GLY A 75 -1.34 16.80 26.71
N LEU A 76 -0.17 16.76 27.36
CA LEU A 76 1.10 17.02 26.70
C LEU A 76 1.40 16.02 25.59
N THR A 77 1.12 14.76 25.83
CA THR A 77 1.27 13.68 24.84
C THR A 77 0.29 13.87 23.67
N GLY A 78 -0.94 14.32 23.95
CA GLY A 78 -1.94 14.61 22.93
C GLY A 78 -1.52 15.72 21.98
N GLU A 79 -0.89 16.78 22.47
CA GLU A 79 -0.40 17.88 21.64
C GLU A 79 0.69 17.44 20.64
N LEU A 80 1.58 16.53 21.06
CA LEU A 80 2.60 15.96 20.20
C LEU A 80 1.98 15.07 19.09
N TYR A 81 1.06 14.18 19.45
CA TYR A 81 0.43 13.29 18.49
C TYR A 81 -0.60 13.99 17.59
N ARG A 82 -1.18 15.08 18.04
CA ARG A 82 -2.15 15.86 17.28
C ARG A 82 -1.60 16.37 15.95
N GLN A 83 -0.40 16.95 15.97
CA GLN A 83 0.23 17.45 14.74
C GLN A 83 0.49 16.31 13.75
N PHE A 84 0.97 15.17 14.23
CA PHE A 84 1.20 13.97 13.45
C PHE A 84 -0.10 13.43 12.84
N ALA A 85 -1.14 13.26 13.67
CA ALA A 85 -2.43 12.73 13.25
C ALA A 85 -3.14 13.62 12.22
N VAL A 86 -3.13 14.93 12.42
CA VAL A 86 -3.70 15.90 11.47
C VAL A 86 -2.95 15.88 10.15
N THR A 87 -1.62 15.84 10.19
CA THR A 87 -0.79 15.79 8.97
C THR A 87 -1.11 14.56 8.14
N ILE A 88 -1.17 13.38 8.77
CA ILE A 88 -1.50 12.14 8.06
C ILE A 88 -2.94 12.17 7.53
N SER A 89 -3.91 12.60 8.34
CA SER A 89 -5.31 12.65 7.91
C SER A 89 -5.50 13.51 6.67
N ILE A 90 -4.90 14.70 6.64
CA ILE A 90 -4.96 15.59 5.48
C ILE A 90 -4.26 14.95 4.27
N ALA A 91 -3.08 14.38 4.47
CA ALA A 91 -2.32 13.73 3.39
C ALA A 91 -3.10 12.56 2.77
N VAL A 92 -3.73 11.71 3.59
CA VAL A 92 -4.53 10.57 3.12
C VAL A 92 -5.75 11.02 2.31
N VAL A 93 -6.45 12.08 2.74
CA VAL A 93 -7.59 12.62 1.98
C VAL A 93 -7.13 13.16 0.62
N ILE A 94 -6.03 13.94 0.61
CA ILE A 94 -5.45 14.46 -0.64
C ILE A 94 -5.00 13.29 -1.53
N SER A 95 -4.37 12.26 -0.96
CA SER A 95 -3.97 11.05 -1.68
C SER A 95 -5.15 10.40 -2.40
N GLY A 96 -6.24 10.14 -1.68
CA GLY A 96 -7.43 9.54 -2.28
C GLY A 96 -7.99 10.37 -3.43
N ILE A 97 -8.03 11.71 -3.29
CA ILE A 97 -8.47 12.61 -4.37
C ILE A 97 -7.53 12.50 -5.58
N VAL A 98 -6.23 12.54 -5.36
CA VAL A 98 -5.22 12.43 -6.43
C VAL A 98 -5.29 11.06 -7.11
N ALA A 99 -5.39 9.97 -6.35
CA ALA A 99 -5.50 8.62 -6.86
C ALA A 99 -6.77 8.42 -7.73
N LEU A 100 -7.88 9.05 -7.34
CA LEU A 100 -9.15 8.92 -8.06
C LEU A 100 -9.30 9.89 -9.25
N THR A 101 -8.48 10.93 -9.35
CA THR A 101 -8.62 11.96 -10.38
C THR A 101 -7.38 12.09 -11.26
N LEU A 102 -6.26 12.45 -10.69
CA LEU A 102 -5.02 12.73 -11.42
C LEU A 102 -4.40 11.45 -11.96
N THR A 103 -4.31 10.40 -11.16
CA THR A 103 -3.64 9.15 -11.55
C THR A 103 -4.28 8.50 -12.78
N PRO A 104 -5.61 8.26 -12.86
CA PRO A 104 -6.20 7.69 -14.08
C PRO A 104 -6.06 8.61 -15.30
N SER A 105 -6.08 9.92 -15.11
CA SER A 105 -5.86 10.88 -16.19
C SER A 105 -4.43 10.79 -16.74
N LEU A 106 -3.44 10.67 -15.86
CA LEU A 106 -2.04 10.46 -16.26
C LEU A 106 -1.83 9.10 -16.92
N CYS A 107 -2.48 8.03 -16.44
CA CYS A 107 -2.45 6.73 -17.09
C CYS A 107 -2.89 6.82 -18.56
N VAL A 108 -3.98 7.53 -18.85
CA VAL A 108 -4.47 7.72 -20.22
C VAL A 108 -3.47 8.50 -21.10
N LEU A 109 -2.76 9.46 -20.52
CA LEU A 109 -1.79 10.29 -21.27
C LEU A 109 -0.45 9.59 -21.50
N ILE A 110 0.03 8.84 -20.52
CA ILE A 110 1.39 8.29 -20.51
C ILE A 110 1.42 6.84 -21.00
N LEU A 111 0.43 6.02 -20.65
CA LEU A 111 0.39 4.62 -21.04
C LEU A 111 0.02 4.51 -22.51
N LYS A 112 0.97 4.00 -23.28
CA LYS A 112 0.77 3.63 -24.68
C LYS A 112 0.75 2.11 -24.78
N ARG A 113 -0.12 1.58 -25.62
CA ARG A 113 -0.10 0.16 -25.94
C ARG A 113 1.26 -0.20 -26.53
N GLN A 114 2.08 -0.89 -25.77
CA GLN A 114 3.38 -1.34 -26.28
C GLN A 114 3.16 -2.47 -27.29
N HIS A 115 3.43 -2.17 -28.57
CA HIS A 115 3.45 -3.15 -29.66
C HIS A 115 4.88 -3.67 -29.95
N GLY A 116 5.81 -3.49 -29.01
CA GLY A 116 7.21 -3.88 -29.19
C GLY A 116 7.59 -5.08 -28.33
N THR A 117 8.42 -5.96 -28.87
CA THR A 117 9.08 -7.01 -28.09
C THR A 117 9.97 -6.37 -27.03
N PRO A 118 9.83 -6.73 -25.75
CA PRO A 118 10.67 -6.17 -24.68
C PRO A 118 12.15 -6.47 -24.97
N GLY A 119 13.02 -5.49 -24.68
CA GLY A 119 14.47 -5.66 -24.86
C GLY A 119 15.01 -6.86 -24.06
N ARG A 120 16.14 -7.45 -24.51
CA ARG A 120 16.74 -8.67 -23.89
C ARG A 120 16.91 -8.59 -22.36
N PHE A 121 17.20 -7.40 -21.83
CA PHE A 121 17.30 -7.19 -20.38
C PHE A 121 15.96 -7.34 -19.68
N PHE A 122 14.90 -6.73 -20.22
CA PHE A 122 13.56 -6.83 -19.67
C PHE A 122 12.99 -8.25 -19.78
N THR A 123 13.28 -8.96 -20.87
CA THR A 123 12.89 -10.37 -21.01
C THR A 123 13.56 -11.23 -19.96
N TRP A 124 14.87 -11.09 -19.74
CA TRP A 124 15.61 -11.81 -18.71
C TRP A 124 15.08 -11.50 -17.29
N PHE A 125 14.82 -10.23 -17.00
CA PHE A 125 14.26 -9.81 -15.71
C PHE A 125 12.85 -10.38 -15.49
N ASN A 126 11.98 -10.30 -16.49
CA ASN A 126 10.63 -10.84 -16.41
C ASN A 126 10.64 -12.37 -16.23
N ASP A 127 11.51 -13.08 -16.92
CA ASP A 127 11.66 -14.55 -16.78
C ASP A 127 12.19 -14.94 -15.39
N TRP A 128 13.09 -14.14 -14.83
CA TRP A 128 13.58 -14.34 -13.47
C TRP A 128 12.47 -14.08 -12.45
N PHE A 129 11.75 -12.99 -12.60
CA PHE A 129 10.63 -12.61 -11.73
C PHE A 129 9.49 -13.63 -11.82
N ALA A 130 9.12 -14.05 -13.02
CA ALA A 130 8.10 -15.08 -13.23
C ALA A 130 8.48 -16.42 -12.55
N ARG A 131 9.75 -16.81 -12.60
CA ARG A 131 10.24 -18.00 -11.89
C ARG A 131 10.16 -17.83 -10.36
N MET A 132 10.49 -16.64 -9.84
CA MET A 132 10.35 -16.35 -8.41
C MET A 132 8.89 -16.40 -7.98
N THR A 133 8.01 -15.75 -8.74
CA THR A 133 6.56 -15.74 -8.48
C THR A 133 5.99 -17.16 -8.55
N GLY A 134 6.38 -17.96 -9.54
CA GLY A 134 5.98 -19.37 -9.64
C GLY A 134 6.36 -20.17 -8.38
N ARG A 135 7.60 -20.06 -7.93
CA ARG A 135 8.05 -20.74 -6.69
C ARG A 135 7.30 -20.28 -5.44
N TYR A 136 7.00 -18.98 -5.37
CA TYR A 136 6.20 -18.43 -4.27
C TYR A 136 4.79 -19.02 -4.28
N VAL A 137 4.12 -19.00 -5.42
CA VAL A 137 2.76 -19.55 -5.59
C VAL A 137 2.73 -21.06 -5.28
N ASP A 138 3.73 -21.82 -5.75
CA ASP A 138 3.88 -23.23 -5.43
C ASP A 138 4.05 -23.46 -3.93
N GLY A 139 4.88 -22.65 -3.28
CA GLY A 139 5.08 -22.66 -1.82
C GLY A 139 3.80 -22.37 -1.05
N VAL A 140 3.07 -21.34 -1.44
CA VAL A 140 1.77 -20.98 -0.84
C VAL A 140 0.75 -22.10 -1.05
N THR A 141 0.67 -22.64 -2.26
CA THR A 141 -0.24 -23.73 -2.59
C THR A 141 0.09 -25.01 -1.79
N TRP A 142 1.38 -25.31 -1.63
CA TRP A 142 1.83 -26.42 -0.79
C TRP A 142 1.43 -26.19 0.68
N MET A 143 1.61 -24.98 1.18
CA MET A 143 1.27 -24.62 2.56
C MET A 143 -0.25 -24.66 2.81
N LEU A 144 -1.05 -24.20 1.83
CA LEU A 144 -2.53 -24.27 1.89
C LEU A 144 -3.02 -25.73 1.89
N ARG A 145 -2.37 -26.62 1.14
CA ARG A 145 -2.71 -28.05 1.15
C ARG A 145 -2.34 -28.74 2.47
N ARG A 146 -1.45 -28.17 3.24
CA ARG A 146 -0.98 -28.68 4.53
C ARG A 146 -1.30 -27.68 5.66
N GLY A 147 -2.57 -27.37 5.86
CA GLY A 147 -3.02 -26.39 6.85
C GLY A 147 -2.45 -26.58 8.25
N LEU A 148 -2.18 -27.83 8.67
CA LEU A 148 -1.51 -28.10 9.95
C LEU A 148 -0.11 -27.48 10.04
N ILE A 149 0.67 -27.51 8.96
CA ILE A 149 2.03 -26.92 8.92
C ILE A 149 1.93 -25.39 8.99
N ALA A 150 0.97 -24.80 8.28
CA ALA A 150 0.72 -23.36 8.34
C ALA A 150 0.34 -22.90 9.75
N VAL A 151 -0.55 -23.64 10.44
CA VAL A 151 -0.94 -23.36 11.83
C VAL A 151 0.25 -23.54 12.79
N LEU A 152 1.08 -24.57 12.63
CA LEU A 152 2.27 -24.76 13.46
C LEU A 152 3.31 -23.66 13.26
N LEU A 153 3.54 -23.22 12.02
CA LEU A 153 4.42 -22.08 11.72
C LEU A 153 3.89 -20.79 12.35
N PHE A 154 2.58 -20.53 12.21
CA PHE A 154 1.95 -19.37 12.84
C PHE A 154 2.06 -19.41 14.36
N ALA A 155 1.75 -20.56 14.99
CA ALA A 155 1.88 -20.75 16.43
C ALA A 155 3.35 -20.57 16.89
N GLY A 156 4.31 -21.06 16.12
CA GLY A 156 5.74 -20.86 16.37
C GLY A 156 6.16 -19.39 16.31
N MET A 157 5.67 -18.64 15.31
CA MET A 157 5.90 -17.19 15.23
C MET A 157 5.31 -16.43 16.42
N VAL A 158 4.07 -16.75 16.81
CA VAL A 158 3.42 -16.13 17.97
C VAL A 158 4.18 -16.46 19.26
N ALA A 159 4.61 -17.71 19.45
CA ALA A 159 5.39 -18.13 20.61
C ALA A 159 6.76 -17.43 20.66
N LEU A 160 7.42 -17.28 19.51
CA LEU A 160 8.70 -16.55 19.38
C LEU A 160 8.52 -15.06 19.70
N THR A 161 7.48 -14.43 19.17
CA THR A 161 7.15 -13.03 19.47
C THR A 161 6.89 -12.83 20.97
N PHE A 162 6.11 -13.73 21.57
CA PHE A 162 5.82 -13.68 23.00
C PHE A 162 7.08 -13.94 23.87
N GLY A 163 7.94 -14.86 23.45
CA GLY A 163 9.24 -15.12 24.09
C GLY A 163 10.16 -13.90 24.03
N LEU A 164 10.29 -13.27 22.86
CA LEU A 164 11.07 -12.04 22.69
C LEU A 164 10.48 -10.88 23.51
N TRP A 165 9.18 -10.74 23.54
CA TRP A 165 8.51 -9.73 24.37
C TRP A 165 8.85 -9.88 25.86
N ARG A 166 8.87 -11.11 26.37
CA ARG A 166 9.24 -11.38 27.76
C ARG A 166 10.73 -11.19 28.04
N SER A 167 11.61 -11.42 27.04
CA SER A 167 13.06 -11.27 27.21
C SER A 167 13.57 -9.85 27.02
N THR A 168 12.75 -8.95 26.42
CA THR A 168 13.11 -7.54 26.28
C THR A 168 12.81 -6.83 27.61
N PRO A 169 13.83 -6.34 28.35
CA PRO A 169 13.59 -5.55 29.54
C PRO A 169 12.85 -4.28 29.15
N GLY A 170 11.67 -4.06 29.71
CA GLY A 170 10.88 -2.84 29.53
C GLY A 170 11.59 -1.64 30.18
N SER A 171 12.65 -1.15 29.57
CA SER A 171 13.30 0.10 29.96
C SER A 171 12.91 1.19 28.99
N LEU A 172 11.71 1.69 29.13
CA LEU A 172 11.30 3.00 28.61
C LEU A 172 10.50 3.71 29.70
N VAL A 173 11.17 4.11 30.76
CA VAL A 173 10.88 5.34 31.52
C VAL A 173 12.19 5.83 32.05
#